data_703f453ecdcf0811709268f1a111161a
#
_entry.id   703f453ecdcf0811709268f1a111161a
#
_cell.length_a   1.000
_cell.length_b   1.000
_cell.length_c   1.000
_cell.angle_alpha   90.00
_cell.angle_beta   90.00
_cell.angle_gamma   90.00
#
_symmetry.space_group_name_H-M   'P 1'
#
loop_
_entity.id
_entity.type
_entity.pdbx_description
1 polymer ?
#
loop_
_entity_poly.entity_id
_entity_poly.type
_entity_poly.pdbx_seq_one_letter_code
_entity_poly.pdbx_strand_id
1 'polypeptide(L)'
;MEFITLENEVVKLKPLELSDLPGILETGSYPEIWSHMSTTIEKKEDVNKFVENALKAKNEKTEFPFVIVDKQSGDIIGSTRFMDIDDKHQRLEIGYTWLTPAYWRTAINTNCKYLLLRYSFEHLHLQRVQIKTDHDNIRSQKAIERIGATKEGILRNHMIRKDGTTRHTVMYSITIEEWPQVKKHLERLLV
;
A
#
# COMPACT_ATOMS: atom_id res chain seq x y z
N MET A 1 -13.37 11.44 3.61
CA MET A 1 -12.57 10.40 4.32
C MET A 1 -11.85 11.06 5.49
N GLU A 2 -11.83 10.45 6.67
CA GLU A 2 -11.11 10.95 7.84
C GLU A 2 -9.73 10.31 7.98
N PHE A 3 -8.77 11.10 8.52
CA PHE A 3 -7.40 10.62 8.80
C PHE A 3 -7.38 9.84 10.11
N ILE A 4 -7.67 8.56 10.07
CA ILE A 4 -7.70 7.70 11.25
C ILE A 4 -6.52 6.75 11.29
N THR A 5 -6.16 6.32 12.48
CA THR A 5 -5.26 5.20 12.70
C THR A 5 -6.04 3.89 12.58
N LEU A 6 -5.48 2.93 11.82
CA LEU A 6 -6.00 1.58 11.72
C LEU A 6 -5.03 0.63 12.43
N GLU A 7 -5.50 -0.20 13.33
CA GLU A 7 -4.61 -1.11 14.05
C GLU A 7 -5.27 -2.43 14.45
N ASN A 8 -4.44 -3.42 14.73
CA ASN A 8 -4.76 -4.67 15.40
C ASN A 8 -3.62 -5.03 16.35
N GLU A 9 -3.53 -6.28 16.81
CA GLU A 9 -2.50 -6.71 17.77
C GLU A 9 -1.08 -6.73 17.16
N VAL A 10 -0.93 -6.76 15.84
CA VAL A 10 0.34 -6.95 15.14
C VAL A 10 0.89 -5.65 14.57
N VAL A 11 0.04 -4.87 13.89
CA VAL A 11 0.46 -3.67 13.16
C VAL A 11 -0.43 -2.49 13.46
N LYS A 12 0.17 -1.29 13.32
CA LYS A 12 -0.51 -0.01 13.37
C LYS A 12 -0.21 0.77 12.08
N LEU A 13 -1.25 1.17 11.38
CA LEU A 13 -1.20 2.07 10.24
C LEU A 13 -1.52 3.48 10.75
N LYS A 14 -0.50 4.26 11.00
CA LYS A 14 -0.63 5.64 11.48
C LYS A 14 -0.62 6.59 10.29
N PRO A 15 -1.51 7.60 10.21
CA PRO A 15 -1.41 8.65 9.20
C PRO A 15 -0.01 9.26 9.20
N LEU A 16 0.59 9.38 8.01
CA LEU A 16 1.93 9.94 7.85
C LEU A 16 1.99 11.39 8.34
N GLU A 17 3.03 11.70 9.10
CA GLU A 17 3.37 13.03 9.60
C GLU A 17 4.84 13.36 9.32
N LEU A 18 5.19 14.65 9.39
CA LEU A 18 6.58 15.10 9.15
C LEU A 18 7.56 14.51 10.19
N SER A 19 7.09 14.27 11.41
CA SER A 19 7.84 13.63 12.49
C SER A 19 8.27 12.18 12.18
N ASP A 20 7.65 11.53 11.18
CA ASP A 20 7.97 10.15 10.80
C ASP A 20 9.18 10.05 9.82
N LEU A 21 9.67 11.20 9.36
CA LEU A 21 10.77 11.27 8.37
C LEU A 21 12.02 10.49 8.81
N PRO A 22 12.51 10.53 10.06
CA PRO A 22 13.66 9.75 10.48
C PRO A 22 13.44 8.24 10.34
N GLY A 23 12.27 7.73 10.75
CA GLY A 23 11.93 6.31 10.64
C GLY A 23 11.78 5.86 9.19
N ILE A 24 11.23 6.70 8.30
CA ILE A 24 11.14 6.42 6.87
C ILE A 24 12.54 6.40 6.23
N LEU A 25 13.44 7.30 6.64
CA LEU A 25 14.81 7.32 6.15
C LEU A 25 15.54 6.02 6.51
N GLU A 26 15.44 5.59 7.75
CA GLU A 26 16.08 4.36 8.23
C GLU A 26 15.54 3.13 7.49
N THR A 27 14.22 2.99 7.42
CA THR A 27 13.55 1.80 6.88
C THR A 27 13.44 1.80 5.36
N GLY A 28 13.52 2.95 4.72
CA GLY A 28 13.50 3.10 3.25
C GLY A 28 14.87 3.05 2.58
N SER A 29 15.96 2.88 3.34
CA SER A 29 17.34 2.89 2.80
C SER A 29 17.75 1.64 2.02
N TYR A 30 16.89 0.63 1.93
CA TYR A 30 17.15 -0.63 1.24
C TYR A 30 16.81 -0.53 -0.25
N PRO A 31 17.78 -0.60 -1.19
CA PRO A 31 17.54 -0.43 -2.62
C PRO A 31 16.53 -1.43 -3.21
N GLU A 32 16.45 -2.63 -2.62
CA GLU A 32 15.55 -3.71 -3.06
C GLU A 32 14.07 -3.33 -2.96
N ILE A 33 13.71 -2.41 -2.07
CA ILE A 33 12.34 -1.90 -1.92
C ILE A 33 11.92 -1.20 -3.22
N TRP A 34 12.83 -0.47 -3.83
CA TRP A 34 12.55 0.49 -4.91
C TRP A 34 12.68 -0.09 -6.30
N SER A 35 13.09 -1.35 -6.45
CA SER A 35 13.37 -1.99 -7.75
C SER A 35 12.18 -1.97 -8.72
N HIS A 36 10.94 -2.00 -8.21
CA HIS A 36 9.70 -1.98 -9.00
C HIS A 36 8.81 -0.76 -8.69
N MET A 37 9.32 0.18 -7.91
CA MET A 37 8.59 1.39 -7.56
C MET A 37 8.91 2.52 -8.55
N SER A 38 7.96 3.42 -8.75
CA SER A 38 8.18 4.63 -9.56
C SER A 38 9.08 5.66 -8.87
N THR A 39 9.27 5.51 -7.57
CA THR A 39 10.14 6.35 -6.72
C THR A 39 11.32 5.52 -6.25
N THR A 40 12.51 6.13 -6.14
CA THR A 40 13.68 5.56 -5.47
C THR A 40 14.09 6.46 -4.34
N ILE A 41 14.51 5.85 -3.25
CA ILE A 41 15.18 6.52 -2.14
C ILE A 41 16.62 6.02 -2.13
N GLU A 42 17.55 6.88 -2.50
CA GLU A 42 19.00 6.61 -2.49
C GLU A 42 19.70 7.47 -1.42
N LYS A 43 19.12 8.61 -1.10
CA LYS A 43 19.68 9.57 -0.16
C LYS A 43 18.58 10.30 0.61
N LYS A 44 18.98 11.01 1.66
CA LYS A 44 18.08 11.73 2.57
C LYS A 44 17.14 12.71 1.85
N GLU A 45 17.63 13.39 0.83
CA GLU A 45 16.84 14.33 0.04
C GLU A 45 15.68 13.65 -0.70
N ASP A 46 15.85 12.41 -1.11
CA ASP A 46 14.79 11.64 -1.77
C ASP A 46 13.69 11.26 -0.77
N VAL A 47 14.07 10.95 0.48
CA VAL A 47 13.10 10.71 1.57
C VAL A 47 12.31 11.98 1.87
N ASN A 48 12.99 13.12 1.97
CA ASN A 48 12.32 14.39 2.19
C ASN A 48 11.25 14.64 1.12
N LYS A 49 11.63 14.52 -0.17
CA LYS A 49 10.70 14.66 -1.30
C LYS A 49 9.56 13.64 -1.25
N PHE A 50 9.86 12.40 -0.88
CA PHE A 50 8.83 11.34 -0.76
C PHE A 50 7.78 11.71 0.31
N VAL A 51 8.23 12.17 1.48
CA VAL A 51 7.35 12.58 2.59
C VAL A 51 6.61 13.87 2.24
N GLU A 52 7.30 14.89 1.71
CA GLU A 52 6.70 16.16 1.31
C GLU A 52 5.59 15.97 0.26
N ASN A 53 5.86 15.16 -0.78
CA ASN A 53 4.86 14.85 -1.80
C ASN A 53 3.65 14.11 -1.22
N ALA A 54 3.90 13.17 -0.30
CA ALA A 54 2.83 12.44 0.36
C ALA A 54 1.98 13.34 1.26
N LEU A 55 2.61 14.25 2.02
CA LEU A 55 1.91 15.23 2.86
C LEU A 55 1.14 16.26 2.03
N LYS A 56 1.70 16.69 0.88
CA LYS A 56 1.00 17.56 -0.06
C LYS A 56 -0.27 16.88 -0.58
N ALA A 57 -0.16 15.64 -1.08
CA ALA A 57 -1.31 14.87 -1.57
C ALA A 57 -2.36 14.63 -0.46
N LYS A 58 -1.91 14.43 0.80
CA LYS A 58 -2.77 14.36 1.98
C LYS A 58 -3.56 15.65 2.19
N ASN A 59 -2.90 16.80 2.13
CA ASN A 59 -3.56 18.10 2.31
C ASN A 59 -4.54 18.42 1.17
N GLU A 60 -4.22 18.00 -0.04
CA GLU A 60 -5.08 18.09 -1.23
C GLU A 60 -6.23 17.06 -1.22
N LYS A 61 -6.23 16.13 -0.26
CA LYS A 61 -7.19 15.02 -0.11
C LYS A 61 -7.23 14.06 -1.30
N THR A 62 -6.15 14.00 -2.07
CA THR A 62 -6.01 13.10 -3.22
C THR A 62 -5.44 11.74 -2.82
N GLU A 63 -4.69 11.70 -1.71
CA GLU A 63 -4.13 10.46 -1.15
C GLU A 63 -4.22 10.46 0.38
N PHE A 64 -4.19 9.24 0.96
CA PHE A 64 -4.11 8.99 2.40
C PHE A 64 -2.88 8.13 2.70
N PRO A 65 -1.73 8.76 2.96
CA PRO A 65 -0.51 8.04 3.28
C PRO A 65 -0.49 7.59 4.75
N PHE A 66 -0.02 6.36 4.96
CA PHE A 66 0.22 5.77 6.27
C PHE A 66 1.68 5.34 6.40
N VAL A 67 2.22 5.44 7.60
CA VAL A 67 3.37 4.65 8.04
C VAL A 67 2.88 3.35 8.66
N ILE A 68 3.61 2.27 8.42
CA ILE A 68 3.36 0.95 8.99
C ILE A 68 4.28 0.81 10.19
N VAL A 69 3.70 0.64 11.36
CA VAL A 69 4.43 0.46 12.63
C VAL A 69 4.23 -0.98 13.09
N ASP A 70 5.33 -1.66 13.41
CA ASP A 70 5.32 -2.94 14.09
C ASP A 70 4.96 -2.70 15.57
N LYS A 71 3.88 -3.31 16.07
CA LYS A 71 3.44 -3.09 17.44
C LYS A 71 4.33 -3.76 18.48
N GLN A 72 5.15 -4.73 18.09
CA GLN A 72 6.09 -5.39 18.98
C GLN A 72 7.30 -4.50 19.30
N SER A 73 7.90 -3.89 18.27
CA SER A 73 9.09 -3.03 18.43
C SER A 73 8.74 -1.55 18.61
N GLY A 74 7.60 -1.10 18.11
CA GLY A 74 7.23 0.30 18.01
C GLY A 74 7.85 1.04 16.81
N ASP A 75 8.61 0.34 15.97
CA ASP A 75 9.36 0.94 14.87
C ASP A 75 8.49 1.11 13.63
N ILE A 76 8.80 2.14 12.84
CA ILE A 76 8.29 2.26 11.48
C ILE A 76 9.01 1.22 10.63
N ILE A 77 8.24 0.38 9.92
CA ILE A 77 8.75 -0.73 9.11
C ILE A 77 8.36 -0.64 7.64
N GLY A 78 7.64 0.40 7.26
CA GLY A 78 7.19 0.60 5.89
C GLY A 78 6.15 1.69 5.73
N SER A 79 5.55 1.74 4.55
CA SER A 79 4.48 2.70 4.23
C SER A 79 3.47 2.09 3.26
N THR A 80 2.27 2.67 3.22
CA THR A 80 1.20 2.33 2.27
C THR A 80 0.27 3.54 2.11
N ARG A 81 -0.58 3.56 1.08
CA ARG A 81 -1.51 4.68 0.84
C ARG A 81 -2.85 4.21 0.30
N PHE A 82 -3.89 4.96 0.63
CA PHE A 82 -5.05 5.09 -0.24
C PHE A 82 -4.77 6.17 -1.27
N MET A 83 -5.09 5.90 -2.52
CA MET A 83 -4.92 6.81 -3.64
C MET A 83 -6.02 6.59 -4.69
N ASP A 84 -6.05 7.38 -5.76
CA ASP A 84 -7.10 7.30 -6.78
C ASP A 84 -8.52 7.29 -6.16
N ILE A 85 -8.73 8.14 -5.14
CA ILE A 85 -9.96 8.22 -4.37
C ILE A 85 -11.04 8.86 -5.23
N ASP A 86 -12.12 8.13 -5.45
CA ASP A 86 -13.27 8.56 -6.23
C ASP A 86 -14.56 8.35 -5.42
N ASP A 87 -14.96 9.37 -4.68
CA ASP A 87 -16.15 9.32 -3.82
C ASP A 87 -17.43 9.12 -4.62
N LYS A 88 -17.49 9.69 -5.84
CA LYS A 88 -18.66 9.56 -6.72
C LYS A 88 -18.89 8.11 -7.15
N HIS A 89 -17.82 7.42 -7.48
CA HIS A 89 -17.86 6.03 -7.92
C HIS A 89 -17.52 5.04 -6.79
N GLN A 90 -17.38 5.51 -5.55
CA GLN A 90 -17.15 4.72 -4.35
C GLN A 90 -16.00 3.71 -4.53
N ARG A 91 -14.86 4.18 -5.01
CA ARG A 91 -13.67 3.36 -5.26
C ARG A 91 -12.38 4.06 -4.84
N LEU A 92 -11.36 3.28 -4.55
CA LEU A 92 -10.00 3.76 -4.35
C LEU A 92 -8.97 2.70 -4.77
N GLU A 93 -7.70 3.10 -4.73
CA GLU A 93 -6.55 2.20 -4.89
C GLU A 93 -5.75 2.10 -3.58
N ILE A 94 -5.30 0.89 -3.24
CA ILE A 94 -4.25 0.68 -2.24
C ILE A 94 -2.92 0.56 -2.97
N GLY A 95 -2.08 1.58 -2.82
CA GLY A 95 -0.80 1.69 -3.53
C GLY A 95 0.37 2.07 -2.64
N TYR A 96 1.55 2.25 -3.27
CA TYR A 96 2.81 2.64 -2.62
C TYR A 96 3.16 1.81 -1.38
N THR A 97 2.76 0.53 -1.38
CA THR A 97 3.05 -0.37 -0.25
C THR A 97 4.46 -0.92 -0.35
N TRP A 98 5.25 -0.64 0.66
CA TRP A 98 6.56 -1.24 0.84
C TRP A 98 6.82 -1.55 2.31
N LEU A 99 7.69 -2.52 2.55
CA LEU A 99 8.15 -2.96 3.86
C LEU A 99 9.66 -3.14 3.81
N THR A 100 10.32 -2.91 4.94
CA THR A 100 11.72 -3.27 5.14
C THR A 100 11.92 -4.76 4.84
N PRO A 101 13.02 -5.17 4.18
CA PRO A 101 13.23 -6.55 3.76
C PRO A 101 13.09 -7.61 4.86
N ALA A 102 13.45 -7.28 6.10
CA ALA A 102 13.30 -8.17 7.27
C ALA A 102 11.83 -8.60 7.51
N TYR A 103 10.87 -7.81 7.06
CA TYR A 103 9.44 -8.09 7.23
C TYR A 103 8.77 -8.71 5.98
N TRP A 104 9.57 -9.02 4.94
CA TRP A 104 9.05 -9.70 3.77
C TRP A 104 8.73 -11.16 4.09
N ARG A 105 7.64 -11.68 3.51
CA ARG A 105 7.14 -13.04 3.72
C ARG A 105 6.69 -13.33 5.16
N THR A 106 6.40 -12.27 5.93
CA THR A 106 5.75 -12.36 7.23
C THR A 106 4.26 -12.05 7.12
N ALA A 107 3.54 -12.16 8.23
CA ALA A 107 2.12 -11.80 8.30
C ALA A 107 1.84 -10.30 8.21
N ILE A 108 2.86 -9.43 8.30
CA ILE A 108 2.73 -7.97 8.37
C ILE A 108 1.91 -7.43 7.18
N ASN A 109 2.30 -7.79 5.94
CA ASN A 109 1.58 -7.29 4.76
C ASN A 109 0.11 -7.74 4.73
N THR A 110 -0.19 -8.95 5.19
CA THR A 110 -1.55 -9.47 5.27
C THR A 110 -2.38 -8.69 6.29
N ASN A 111 -1.80 -8.41 7.46
CA ASN A 111 -2.42 -7.57 8.49
C ASN A 111 -2.73 -6.16 7.97
N CYS A 112 -1.75 -5.52 7.29
CA CYS A 112 -1.96 -4.20 6.68
C CYS A 112 -3.10 -4.22 5.67
N LYS A 113 -3.11 -5.20 4.75
CA LYS A 113 -4.16 -5.31 3.72
C LYS A 113 -5.53 -5.60 4.34
N TYR A 114 -5.60 -6.46 5.35
CA TYR A 114 -6.85 -6.70 6.09
C TYR A 114 -7.42 -5.42 6.69
N LEU A 115 -6.60 -4.63 7.38
CA LEU A 115 -7.04 -3.37 8.00
C LEU A 115 -7.53 -2.36 6.96
N LEU A 116 -6.77 -2.17 5.87
CA LEU A 116 -7.13 -1.24 4.80
C LEU A 116 -8.42 -1.68 4.09
N LEU A 117 -8.54 -2.95 3.73
CA LEU A 117 -9.72 -3.47 3.04
C LEU A 117 -10.95 -3.43 3.94
N ARG A 118 -10.81 -3.81 5.23
CA ARG A 118 -11.89 -3.72 6.20
C ARG A 118 -12.39 -2.29 6.35
N TYR A 119 -11.49 -1.33 6.47
CA TYR A 119 -11.85 0.09 6.53
C TYR A 119 -12.56 0.55 5.26
N SER A 120 -12.04 0.17 4.10
CA SER A 120 -12.62 0.53 2.80
C SER A 120 -14.05 0.04 2.63
N PHE A 121 -14.33 -1.22 2.96
CA PHE A 121 -15.65 -1.80 2.72
C PHE A 121 -16.62 -1.60 3.88
N GLU A 122 -16.17 -1.67 5.14
CA GLU A 122 -17.07 -1.65 6.29
C GLU A 122 -17.29 -0.24 6.88
N HIS A 123 -16.36 0.70 6.67
CA HIS A 123 -16.48 2.08 7.16
C HIS A 123 -16.71 3.10 6.05
N LEU A 124 -16.01 2.98 4.93
CA LEU A 124 -16.17 3.89 3.80
C LEU A 124 -17.26 3.42 2.81
N HIS A 125 -17.77 2.19 2.97
CA HIS A 125 -18.82 1.60 2.13
C HIS A 125 -18.50 1.63 0.63
N LEU A 126 -17.22 1.41 0.29
CA LEU A 126 -16.79 1.44 -1.10
C LEU A 126 -17.31 0.23 -1.86
N GLN A 127 -17.53 0.42 -3.16
CA GLN A 127 -17.93 -0.66 -4.08
C GLN A 127 -16.72 -1.45 -4.59
N ARG A 128 -15.52 -0.80 -4.61
CA ARG A 128 -14.35 -1.38 -5.22
C ARG A 128 -13.05 -0.85 -4.59
N VAL A 129 -12.13 -1.75 -4.34
CA VAL A 129 -10.74 -1.44 -3.99
C VAL A 129 -9.83 -2.07 -5.05
N GLN A 130 -9.03 -1.25 -5.73
CA GLN A 130 -8.06 -1.75 -6.70
C GLN A 130 -6.65 -1.78 -6.13
N ILE A 131 -5.84 -2.67 -6.69
CA ILE A 131 -4.40 -2.79 -6.42
C ILE A 131 -3.72 -3.03 -7.76
N LYS A 132 -2.61 -2.35 -8.00
CA LYS A 132 -1.85 -2.56 -9.23
C LYS A 132 -0.39 -2.83 -8.94
N THR A 133 0.26 -3.56 -9.85
CA THR A 133 1.69 -3.83 -9.76
C THR A 133 2.34 -3.88 -11.13
N ASP A 134 3.66 -3.77 -11.16
CA ASP A 134 4.45 -4.01 -12.36
C ASP A 134 4.28 -5.46 -12.82
N HIS A 135 4.13 -5.67 -14.13
CA HIS A 135 4.07 -7.01 -14.73
C HIS A 135 5.29 -7.87 -14.40
N ASP A 136 6.46 -7.26 -14.25
CA ASP A 136 7.70 -7.97 -13.91
C ASP A 136 7.83 -8.25 -12.41
N ASN A 137 6.99 -7.62 -11.56
CA ASN A 137 6.99 -7.84 -10.12
C ASN A 137 6.16 -9.06 -9.71
N ILE A 138 6.66 -10.26 -10.03
CA ILE A 138 5.97 -11.53 -9.72
C ILE A 138 5.72 -11.70 -8.22
N ARG A 139 6.64 -11.20 -7.37
CA ARG A 139 6.47 -11.24 -5.91
C ARG A 139 5.21 -10.47 -5.48
N SER A 140 5.03 -9.27 -5.99
CA SER A 140 3.85 -8.46 -5.69
C SER A 140 2.57 -9.10 -6.24
N GLN A 141 2.60 -9.62 -7.47
CA GLN A 141 1.44 -10.32 -8.04
C GLN A 141 0.98 -11.47 -7.13
N LYS A 142 1.89 -12.36 -6.72
CA LYS A 142 1.58 -13.45 -5.79
C LYS A 142 1.05 -12.97 -4.44
N ALA A 143 1.57 -11.86 -3.92
CA ALA A 143 1.10 -11.30 -2.67
C ALA A 143 -0.33 -10.73 -2.79
N ILE A 144 -0.66 -10.12 -3.93
CA ILE A 144 -1.98 -9.58 -4.22
C ILE A 144 -2.99 -10.72 -4.45
N GLU A 145 -2.62 -11.75 -5.20
CA GLU A 145 -3.47 -12.93 -5.41
C GLU A 145 -3.73 -13.68 -4.11
N ARG A 146 -2.71 -13.79 -3.25
CA ARG A 146 -2.82 -14.46 -1.94
C ARG A 146 -3.84 -13.82 -1.00
N ILE A 147 -4.06 -12.53 -1.08
CA ILE A 147 -5.09 -11.85 -0.28
C ILE A 147 -6.50 -11.95 -0.87
N GLY A 148 -6.66 -12.65 -2.00
CA GLY A 148 -7.95 -12.90 -2.63
C GLY A 148 -8.38 -11.86 -3.66
N ALA A 149 -7.48 -10.99 -4.13
CA ALA A 149 -7.81 -10.05 -5.18
C ALA A 149 -7.90 -10.74 -6.55
N THR A 150 -8.90 -10.36 -7.34
CA THR A 150 -9.14 -10.87 -8.70
C THR A 150 -8.30 -10.11 -9.70
N LYS A 151 -7.56 -10.83 -10.56
CA LYS A 151 -6.82 -10.24 -11.68
C LYS A 151 -7.79 -9.85 -12.80
N GLU A 152 -7.79 -8.58 -13.18
CA GLU A 152 -8.67 -8.06 -14.23
C GLU A 152 -8.01 -7.98 -15.61
N GLY A 153 -6.69 -7.78 -15.63
CA GLY A 153 -5.98 -7.69 -16.90
C GLY A 153 -4.63 -7.01 -16.80
N ILE A 154 -4.05 -6.75 -17.98
CA ILE A 154 -2.75 -6.08 -18.12
C ILE A 154 -2.93 -4.84 -19.00
N LEU A 155 -2.61 -3.69 -18.44
CA LEU A 155 -2.50 -2.44 -19.17
C LEU A 155 -1.12 -2.39 -19.84
N ARG A 156 -1.08 -2.50 -21.16
CA ARG A 156 0.16 -2.46 -21.92
C ARG A 156 0.68 -1.02 -22.02
N ASN A 157 2.00 -0.85 -21.90
CA ASN A 157 2.67 0.46 -22.00
C ASN A 157 2.05 1.53 -21.11
N HIS A 158 1.67 1.15 -19.88
CA HIS A 158 0.89 1.99 -18.98
C HIS A 158 1.70 3.09 -18.31
N MET A 159 2.99 2.83 -18.05
CA MET A 159 3.89 3.77 -17.39
C MET A 159 5.29 3.71 -18.01
N ILE A 160 6.10 4.72 -17.74
CA ILE A 160 7.52 4.73 -18.05
C ILE A 160 8.29 4.54 -16.74
N ARG A 161 9.21 3.57 -16.73
CA ARG A 161 10.14 3.36 -15.61
C ARG A 161 11.25 4.41 -15.62
N LYS A 162 12.01 4.51 -14.55
CA LYS A 162 13.10 5.48 -14.38
C LYS A 162 14.21 5.33 -15.42
N ASP A 163 14.47 4.11 -15.84
CA ASP A 163 15.45 3.79 -16.89
C ASP A 163 14.94 4.08 -18.30
N GLY A 164 13.75 4.66 -18.43
CA GLY A 164 13.11 4.98 -19.70
C GLY A 164 12.38 3.80 -20.34
N THR A 165 12.44 2.61 -19.77
CA THR A 165 11.73 1.44 -20.30
C THR A 165 10.23 1.54 -20.03
N THR A 166 9.47 0.87 -20.88
CA THR A 166 8.01 0.82 -20.74
C THR A 166 7.61 -0.23 -19.68
N ARG A 167 6.70 0.17 -18.80
CA ARG A 167 6.08 -0.72 -17.82
C ARG A 167 4.69 -1.13 -18.27
N HIS A 168 4.43 -2.42 -18.28
CA HIS A 168 3.07 -2.98 -18.29
C HIS A 168 2.58 -3.09 -16.84
N THR A 169 1.30 -2.83 -16.61
CA THR A 169 0.72 -2.86 -15.27
C THR A 169 -0.34 -3.94 -15.18
N VAL A 170 -0.22 -4.81 -14.19
CA VAL A 170 -1.25 -5.79 -13.87
C VAL A 170 -2.24 -5.16 -12.90
N MET A 171 -3.52 -5.19 -13.27
CA MET A 171 -4.63 -4.66 -12.49
C MET A 171 -5.33 -5.78 -11.73
N TYR A 172 -5.60 -5.53 -10.47
CA TYR A 172 -6.35 -6.38 -9.55
C TYR A 172 -7.41 -5.55 -8.84
N SER A 173 -8.47 -6.22 -8.39
CA SER A 173 -9.48 -5.61 -7.54
C SER A 173 -10.09 -6.59 -6.56
N ILE A 174 -10.77 -6.03 -5.57
CA ILE A 174 -11.75 -6.68 -4.71
C ILE A 174 -12.99 -5.81 -4.76
N THR A 175 -14.17 -6.42 -4.97
CA THR A 175 -15.46 -5.72 -4.96
C THR A 175 -16.19 -5.95 -3.64
N ILE A 176 -17.24 -5.16 -3.40
CA ILE A 176 -18.06 -5.28 -2.19
C ILE A 176 -18.73 -6.67 -2.09
N GLU A 177 -19.12 -7.25 -3.22
CA GLU A 177 -19.72 -8.57 -3.30
C GLU A 177 -18.73 -9.68 -2.93
N GLU A 178 -17.44 -9.50 -3.27
CA GLU A 178 -16.37 -10.45 -2.95
C GLU A 178 -15.90 -10.32 -1.50
N TRP A 179 -16.07 -9.13 -0.89
CA TRP A 179 -15.52 -8.83 0.43
C TRP A 179 -15.85 -9.84 1.54
N PRO A 180 -17.08 -10.33 1.70
CA PRO A 180 -17.39 -11.30 2.75
C PRO A 180 -16.56 -12.59 2.67
N GLN A 181 -16.27 -13.05 1.44
CA GLN A 181 -15.44 -14.24 1.22
C GLN A 181 -13.96 -13.93 1.42
N VAL A 182 -13.49 -12.80 0.87
CA VAL A 182 -12.10 -12.33 1.02
C VAL A 182 -11.78 -12.07 2.48
N LYS A 183 -12.69 -11.46 3.25
CA LYS A 183 -12.54 -11.24 4.69
C LYS A 183 -12.29 -12.55 5.45
N LYS A 184 -13.15 -13.55 5.25
CA LYS A 184 -13.00 -14.89 5.87
C LYS A 184 -11.68 -15.56 5.47
N HIS A 185 -11.24 -15.36 4.23
CA HIS A 185 -9.96 -15.89 3.76
C HIS A 185 -8.81 -15.19 4.47
N LEU A 186 -8.81 -13.86 4.54
CA LEU A 186 -7.78 -13.08 5.24
C LEU A 186 -7.72 -13.42 6.72
N GLU A 187 -8.86 -13.52 7.41
CA GLU A 187 -8.92 -13.90 8.82
C GLU A 187 -8.26 -15.27 9.09
N ARG A 188 -8.38 -16.23 8.18
CA ARG A 188 -7.67 -17.52 8.27
C ARG A 188 -6.16 -17.41 8.03
N LEU A 189 -5.70 -16.41 7.29
CA LEU A 189 -4.28 -16.16 7.07
C LEU A 189 -3.62 -15.41 8.24
N LEU A 190 -4.41 -14.81 9.13
CA LEU A 190 -3.94 -14.05 10.28
C LEU A 190 -3.80 -14.90 11.56
N VAL A 191 -4.36 -16.10 11.57
CA VAL A 191 -4.20 -17.12 12.62
C VAL A 191 -2.96 -17.95 12.32
#